data_61dc5ed3a0ad6f6cf5ac32a7cbcf0987
#
_entry.id   61dc5ed3a0ad6f6cf5ac32a7cbcf0987
#
_cell.length_a   1.000
_cell.length_b   1.000
_cell.length_c   1.000
_cell.angle_alpha   90.00
_cell.angle_beta   90.00
_cell.angle_gamma   90.00
#
_symmetry.space_group_name_H-M   'P 1'
#
loop_
_entity.id
_entity.type
_entity.pdbx_description
1 polymer ?
#
loop_
_entity_poly.entity_id
_entity_poly.type
_entity_poly.pdbx_seq_one_letter_code
_entity_poly.pdbx_strand_id
1 'polypeptide(L)'
;MQQPEPQSFDRVLSSMCTEPHPAAREAAERYLATNPGDPATYESIAALEARAVELLATVTGHPTPTDATGYVTSGGTEANVQAVRSARNRHDAGDVNVVVPESGHFSFHKAAELLDVELRTVPVDDEYRTRTDAVEAAVDEATALVVGVAGSTEYGRVDPIPALTRIAHDAGARMHVDAAWGGFVLPFTDADWSFADAPVDTLTIDPHKFGQAPVPAGGLLARDAAALDALAVDTPYLETRSQATLTGTRSGAGVAGAVAAMEALWREGYREAADRAAANAEWLAAALDERGYDVVDPELPLVAAAVPEPEFDALREAGWKVSRTASGELRVVCMPHVTREALRRLVADLDQIRR
;
A
#
# COMPACT_ATOMS: atom_id res chain seq x y z
N MET A 1 -0.65 -29.15 23.77
CA MET A 1 -0.83 -28.94 22.31
C MET A 1 0.42 -28.25 21.81
N GLN A 2 1.08 -28.79 20.81
CA GLN A 2 2.21 -28.11 20.16
C GLN A 2 1.64 -26.99 19.31
N GLN A 3 2.10 -25.77 19.50
CA GLN A 3 1.68 -24.65 18.66
C GLN A 3 2.25 -24.84 17.24
N PRO A 4 1.50 -24.49 16.17
CA PRO A 4 2.03 -24.54 14.83
C PRO A 4 3.16 -23.51 14.68
N GLU A 5 4.19 -23.87 13.92
CA GLU A 5 5.28 -22.96 13.59
C GLU A 5 4.78 -21.83 12.65
N PRO A 6 5.32 -20.62 12.79
CA PRO A 6 5.02 -19.54 11.86
C PRO A 6 5.38 -19.92 10.41
N GLN A 7 4.72 -19.29 9.43
CA GLN A 7 4.98 -19.51 8.02
C GLN A 7 6.42 -19.11 7.66
N SER A 8 7.19 -20.06 7.07
CA SER A 8 8.46 -19.73 6.41
C SER A 8 8.22 -18.93 5.13
N PHE A 9 9.05 -17.94 4.85
CA PHE A 9 9.00 -17.13 3.64
C PHE A 9 9.76 -17.71 2.43
N ASP A 10 10.45 -18.86 2.58
CA ASP A 10 11.31 -19.44 1.55
C ASP A 10 10.63 -19.72 0.21
N ARG A 11 9.30 -19.97 0.21
CA ARG A 11 8.49 -20.23 -0.98
C ARG A 11 7.27 -19.30 -1.09
N VAL A 12 7.30 -18.16 -0.39
CA VAL A 12 6.20 -17.17 -0.44
C VAL A 12 6.55 -16.11 -1.47
N LEU A 13 5.82 -16.10 -2.59
CA LEU A 13 6.03 -15.19 -3.71
C LEU A 13 4.78 -14.34 -4.04
N SER A 14 3.66 -14.60 -3.36
CA SER A 14 2.39 -13.85 -3.57
C SER A 14 2.12 -12.79 -2.52
N SER A 15 2.82 -12.82 -1.39
CA SER A 15 2.59 -11.89 -0.28
C SER A 15 3.27 -10.55 -0.52
N MET A 16 2.56 -9.48 -0.22
CA MET A 16 3.14 -8.12 -0.13
C MET A 16 3.63 -7.80 1.29
N CYS A 17 3.40 -8.66 2.28
CA CYS A 17 4.06 -8.59 3.58
C CYS A 17 5.36 -9.40 3.54
N THR A 18 6.32 -9.01 4.35
CA THR A 18 7.64 -9.64 4.44
C THR A 18 8.04 -9.85 5.90
N GLU A 19 9.14 -10.53 6.14
CA GLU A 19 9.72 -10.59 7.49
C GLU A 19 10.08 -9.19 7.97
N PRO A 20 9.74 -8.83 9.22
CA PRO A 20 10.12 -7.54 9.76
C PRO A 20 11.63 -7.46 9.97
N HIS A 21 12.17 -6.26 9.76
CA HIS A 21 13.57 -5.95 10.08
C HIS A 21 13.87 -6.26 11.55
N PRO A 22 15.06 -6.80 11.93
CA PRO A 22 15.38 -7.16 13.30
C PRO A 22 15.15 -6.02 14.32
N ALA A 23 15.55 -4.78 13.99
CA ALA A 23 15.30 -3.63 14.85
C ALA A 23 13.78 -3.33 15.02
N ALA A 24 12.98 -3.56 13.96
CA ALA A 24 11.54 -3.39 14.02
C ALA A 24 10.88 -4.44 14.91
N ARG A 25 11.35 -5.68 14.87
CA ARG A 25 10.89 -6.76 15.74
C ARG A 25 11.18 -6.44 17.21
N GLU A 26 12.40 -6.03 17.53
CA GLU A 26 12.81 -5.67 18.88
C GLU A 26 11.99 -4.49 19.41
N ALA A 27 11.80 -3.46 18.60
CA ALA A 27 10.99 -2.29 18.98
C ALA A 27 9.53 -2.70 19.25
N ALA A 28 8.93 -3.52 18.38
CA ALA A 28 7.57 -4.00 18.54
C ALA A 28 7.38 -4.76 19.86
N GLU A 29 8.30 -5.64 20.23
CA GLU A 29 8.26 -6.41 21.50
C GLU A 29 8.26 -5.49 22.72
N ARG A 30 8.98 -4.36 22.67
CA ARG A 30 9.05 -3.39 23.78
C ARG A 30 7.75 -2.61 23.98
N TYR A 31 6.92 -2.47 22.95
CA TYR A 31 5.71 -1.64 22.96
C TYR A 31 4.41 -2.44 22.85
N LEU A 32 4.44 -3.76 23.13
CA LEU A 32 3.26 -4.64 23.06
C LEU A 32 2.09 -4.19 23.95
N ALA A 33 2.37 -3.61 25.11
CA ALA A 33 1.37 -3.19 26.10
C ALA A 33 1.04 -1.68 26.01
N THR A 34 1.16 -1.07 24.82
CA THR A 34 0.89 0.37 24.63
C THR A 34 -0.21 0.61 23.61
N ASN A 35 -0.89 1.76 23.73
CA ASN A 35 -2.01 2.13 22.88
C ASN A 35 -1.91 3.60 22.41
N PRO A 36 -1.52 3.87 21.14
CA PRO A 36 -1.47 5.24 20.62
C PRO A 36 -2.85 5.92 20.50
N GLY A 37 -3.94 5.16 20.67
CA GLY A 37 -5.30 5.71 20.70
C GLY A 37 -5.66 6.45 21.98
N ASP A 38 -4.82 6.38 23.03
CA ASP A 38 -4.94 7.15 24.27
C ASP A 38 -3.60 7.83 24.58
N PRO A 39 -3.27 8.92 23.86
CA PRO A 39 -1.97 9.56 23.95
C PRO A 39 -1.66 10.17 25.31
N ALA A 40 -2.66 10.52 26.09
CA ALA A 40 -2.47 11.07 27.43
C ALA A 40 -1.98 10.02 28.43
N THR A 41 -2.47 8.77 28.30
CA THR A 41 -2.02 7.65 29.13
C THR A 41 -0.71 7.06 28.62
N TYR A 42 -0.50 7.03 27.29
CA TYR A 42 0.64 6.37 26.65
C TYR A 42 1.52 7.37 25.88
N GLU A 43 2.05 8.38 26.59
CA GLU A 43 2.84 9.48 26.01
C GLU A 43 4.00 9.01 25.12
N SER A 44 4.72 7.95 25.53
CA SER A 44 5.88 7.44 24.79
C SER A 44 5.52 6.90 23.40
N ILE A 45 4.40 6.20 23.27
CA ILE A 45 3.97 5.68 21.97
C ILE A 45 3.30 6.75 21.13
N ALA A 46 2.68 7.75 21.75
CA ALA A 46 2.15 8.93 21.05
C ALA A 46 3.29 9.73 20.40
N ALA A 47 4.40 9.91 21.10
CA ALA A 47 5.60 10.56 20.54
C ALA A 47 6.21 9.74 19.39
N LEU A 48 6.24 8.41 19.49
CA LEU A 48 6.67 7.56 18.40
C LEU A 48 5.71 7.59 17.20
N GLU A 49 4.39 7.71 17.43
CA GLU A 49 3.44 7.85 16.31
C GLU A 49 3.65 9.18 15.57
N ALA A 50 3.87 10.27 16.27
CA ALA A 50 4.23 11.55 15.64
C ALA A 50 5.52 11.41 14.81
N ARG A 51 6.53 10.71 15.35
CA ARG A 51 7.77 10.40 14.61
C ARG A 51 7.52 9.51 13.41
N ALA A 52 6.64 8.51 13.49
CA ALA A 52 6.26 7.67 12.36
C ALA A 52 5.63 8.49 11.23
N VAL A 53 4.71 9.41 11.56
CA VAL A 53 4.08 10.32 10.60
C VAL A 53 5.12 11.20 9.91
N GLU A 54 6.05 11.80 10.65
CA GLU A 54 7.15 12.62 10.09
C GLU A 54 8.04 11.80 9.11
N LEU A 55 8.39 10.57 9.49
CA LEU A 55 9.20 9.69 8.64
C LEU A 55 8.44 9.27 7.38
N LEU A 56 7.17 8.89 7.50
CA LEU A 56 6.32 8.56 6.36
C LEU A 56 6.13 9.77 5.43
N ALA A 57 5.95 10.96 5.99
CA ALA A 57 5.86 12.20 5.24
C ALA A 57 7.16 12.50 4.48
N THR A 58 8.32 12.20 5.08
CA THR A 58 9.63 12.30 4.41
C THR A 58 9.73 11.33 3.24
N VAL A 59 9.29 10.07 3.43
CA VAL A 59 9.31 9.04 2.38
C VAL A 59 8.42 9.43 1.20
N THR A 60 7.26 10.05 1.49
CA THR A 60 6.25 10.41 0.48
C THR A 60 6.40 11.83 -0.07
N GLY A 61 7.53 12.52 0.22
CA GLY A 61 7.81 13.83 -0.32
C GLY A 61 6.85 14.93 0.14
N HIS A 62 6.31 14.83 1.37
CA HIS A 62 5.45 15.88 1.91
C HIS A 62 6.23 17.20 2.04
N PRO A 63 5.65 18.37 1.64
CA PRO A 63 6.37 19.64 1.61
C PRO A 63 6.86 20.11 2.99
N THR A 64 6.16 19.73 4.05
CA THR A 64 6.51 20.05 5.45
C THR A 64 6.39 18.79 6.32
N PRO A 65 7.37 17.86 6.27
CA PRO A 65 7.27 16.57 6.99
C PRO A 65 7.05 16.69 8.50
N THR A 66 7.62 17.72 9.14
CA THR A 66 7.47 17.99 10.60
C THR A 66 6.06 18.44 10.98
N ASP A 67 5.30 19.00 10.04
CA ASP A 67 3.94 19.49 10.23
C ASP A 67 2.90 18.57 9.55
N ALA A 68 3.36 17.44 9.02
CA ALA A 68 2.50 16.50 8.34
C ALA A 68 1.43 15.94 9.26
N THR A 69 0.24 15.78 8.72
CA THR A 69 -0.92 15.24 9.43
C THR A 69 -1.17 13.81 8.99
N GLY A 70 -1.44 12.92 9.95
CA GLY A 70 -1.64 11.51 9.66
C GLY A 70 -1.65 10.67 10.94
N TYR A 71 -1.75 9.38 10.76
CA TYR A 71 -1.58 8.40 11.84
C TYR A 71 -1.22 7.01 11.31
N VAL A 72 -0.72 6.14 12.18
CA VAL A 72 -0.41 4.74 11.85
C VAL A 72 -1.69 3.91 11.94
N THR A 73 -2.15 3.41 10.81
CA THR A 73 -3.35 2.56 10.66
C THR A 73 -3.01 1.08 10.86
N SER A 74 -4.03 0.22 10.86
CA SER A 74 -3.84 -1.23 10.82
C SER A 74 -3.34 -1.74 9.44
N GLY A 75 -3.41 -0.92 8.40
CA GLY A 75 -3.02 -1.23 7.03
C GLY A 75 -3.77 -0.40 6.01
N GLY A 76 -3.42 -0.55 4.74
CA GLY A 76 -3.99 0.21 3.63
C GLY A 76 -5.52 0.17 3.55
N THR A 77 -6.15 -0.93 3.93
CA THR A 77 -7.63 -1.00 3.98
C THR A 77 -8.22 0.05 4.91
N GLU A 78 -7.70 0.19 6.14
CA GLU A 78 -8.16 1.23 7.06
C GLU A 78 -7.87 2.63 6.52
N ALA A 79 -6.66 2.83 5.99
CA ALA A 79 -6.26 4.12 5.44
C ALA A 79 -7.17 4.56 4.27
N ASN A 80 -7.46 3.64 3.33
CA ASN A 80 -8.33 3.89 2.18
C ASN A 80 -9.79 4.18 2.62
N VAL A 81 -10.34 3.40 3.58
CA VAL A 81 -11.68 3.65 4.14
C VAL A 81 -11.75 5.03 4.78
N GLN A 82 -10.72 5.42 5.54
CA GLN A 82 -10.67 6.72 6.18
C GLN A 82 -10.47 7.89 5.19
N ALA A 83 -9.74 7.67 4.09
CA ALA A 83 -9.62 8.65 3.02
C ALA A 83 -11.00 8.92 2.36
N VAL A 84 -11.76 7.86 2.05
CA VAL A 84 -13.13 7.98 1.53
C VAL A 84 -14.05 8.67 2.55
N ARG A 85 -13.97 8.28 3.83
CA ARG A 85 -14.77 8.90 4.89
C ARG A 85 -14.45 10.39 5.05
N SER A 86 -13.18 10.76 5.01
CA SER A 86 -12.75 12.16 5.09
C SER A 86 -13.28 12.97 3.92
N ALA A 87 -13.13 12.48 2.69
CA ALA A 87 -13.61 13.14 1.50
C ALA A 87 -15.14 13.34 1.52
N ARG A 88 -15.88 12.27 1.86
CA ARG A 88 -17.35 12.33 2.04
C ARG A 88 -17.77 13.39 3.06
N ASN A 89 -17.13 13.39 4.24
CA ASN A 89 -17.48 14.31 5.32
C ASN A 89 -17.10 15.78 5.02
N ARG A 90 -16.23 16.02 4.06
CA ARG A 90 -15.80 17.35 3.59
C ARG A 90 -16.56 17.83 2.36
N HIS A 91 -17.47 17.01 1.82
CA HIS A 91 -18.26 17.33 0.64
C HIS A 91 -19.64 17.87 1.04
N ASP A 92 -20.13 18.89 0.32
CA ASP A 92 -21.40 19.54 0.65
C ASP A 92 -22.64 18.77 0.14
N ALA A 93 -22.48 17.87 -0.83
CA ALA A 93 -23.58 17.04 -1.33
C ALA A 93 -23.97 15.96 -0.31
N GLY A 94 -25.27 15.64 -0.23
CA GLY A 94 -25.77 14.57 0.64
C GLY A 94 -25.38 13.18 0.14
N ASP A 95 -25.54 12.92 -1.14
CA ASP A 95 -25.17 11.69 -1.80
C ASP A 95 -23.92 11.94 -2.64
N VAL A 96 -22.83 11.29 -2.31
CA VAL A 96 -21.53 11.46 -2.97
C VAL A 96 -21.08 10.20 -3.70
N ASN A 97 -20.23 10.38 -4.71
CA ASN A 97 -19.56 9.28 -5.38
C ASN A 97 -18.04 9.35 -5.22
N VAL A 98 -17.40 8.21 -5.44
CA VAL A 98 -15.94 8.04 -5.45
C VAL A 98 -15.54 7.38 -6.77
N VAL A 99 -14.60 7.98 -7.49
CA VAL A 99 -14.09 7.46 -8.76
C VAL A 99 -12.80 6.68 -8.49
N VAL A 100 -12.80 5.39 -8.85
CA VAL A 100 -11.71 4.44 -8.55
C VAL A 100 -11.36 3.65 -9.82
N PRO A 101 -10.07 3.45 -10.16
CA PRO A 101 -9.72 2.56 -11.26
C PRO A 101 -10.06 1.10 -10.95
N GLU A 102 -10.30 0.28 -11.98
CA GLU A 102 -10.51 -1.16 -11.82
C GLU A 102 -9.30 -1.88 -11.23
N SER A 103 -8.10 -1.31 -11.38
CA SER A 103 -6.87 -1.76 -10.69
C SER A 103 -6.84 -1.41 -9.19
N GLY A 104 -7.82 -0.63 -8.70
CA GLY A 104 -7.92 -0.20 -7.31
C GLY A 104 -8.14 -1.38 -6.35
N HIS A 105 -7.53 -1.28 -5.17
CA HIS A 105 -7.67 -2.32 -4.16
C HIS A 105 -9.12 -2.49 -3.70
N PHE A 106 -9.55 -3.74 -3.42
CA PHE A 106 -10.92 -4.05 -2.97
C PHE A 106 -11.37 -3.33 -1.69
N SER A 107 -10.47 -2.66 -0.98
CA SER A 107 -10.81 -1.80 0.17
C SER A 107 -11.75 -0.66 -0.20
N PHE A 108 -11.70 -0.16 -1.44
CA PHE A 108 -12.63 0.88 -1.90
C PHE A 108 -14.06 0.36 -2.07
N HIS A 109 -14.24 -0.90 -2.50
CA HIS A 109 -15.55 -1.56 -2.48
C HIS A 109 -16.09 -1.71 -1.06
N LYS A 110 -15.22 -2.09 -0.08
CA LYS A 110 -15.60 -2.10 1.34
C LYS A 110 -15.95 -0.72 1.86
N ALA A 111 -15.17 0.31 1.47
CA ALA A 111 -15.46 1.68 1.86
C ALA A 111 -16.81 2.15 1.35
N ALA A 112 -17.13 1.85 0.08
CA ALA A 112 -18.41 2.18 -0.53
C ALA A 112 -19.59 1.54 0.22
N GLU A 113 -19.49 0.24 0.52
CA GLU A 113 -20.52 -0.48 1.30
C GLU A 113 -20.65 0.07 2.73
N LEU A 114 -19.54 0.28 3.43
CA LEU A 114 -19.55 0.71 4.84
C LEU A 114 -20.03 2.15 5.02
N LEU A 115 -19.77 3.00 4.02
CA LEU A 115 -20.02 4.44 4.11
C LEU A 115 -21.24 4.88 3.30
N ASP A 116 -21.91 3.96 2.61
CA ASP A 116 -23.06 4.24 1.74
C ASP A 116 -22.74 5.34 0.71
N VAL A 117 -21.63 5.15 -0.05
CA VAL A 117 -21.21 6.03 -1.13
C VAL A 117 -21.24 5.29 -2.47
N GLU A 118 -21.60 5.98 -3.56
CA GLU A 118 -21.55 5.41 -4.90
C GLU A 118 -20.09 5.19 -5.32
N LEU A 119 -19.76 3.97 -5.77
CA LEU A 119 -18.45 3.65 -6.33
C LEU A 119 -18.53 3.64 -7.86
N ARG A 120 -17.81 4.54 -8.52
CA ARG A 120 -17.68 4.60 -9.98
C ARG A 120 -16.34 4.01 -10.38
N THR A 121 -16.36 2.81 -10.95
CA THR A 121 -15.15 2.15 -11.44
C THR A 121 -14.85 2.59 -12.87
N VAL A 122 -13.61 2.99 -13.14
CA VAL A 122 -13.12 3.38 -14.46
C VAL A 122 -12.09 2.39 -15.00
N PRO A 123 -12.03 2.17 -16.34
CA PRO A 123 -11.11 1.22 -16.93
C PRO A 123 -9.65 1.70 -16.89
N VAL A 124 -8.73 0.74 -17.00
CA VAL A 124 -7.33 0.98 -17.30
C VAL A 124 -7.07 0.90 -18.82
N ASP A 125 -5.89 1.36 -19.23
CA ASP A 125 -5.39 1.23 -20.60
C ASP A 125 -4.67 -0.11 -20.83
N ASP A 126 -4.10 -0.29 -22.04
CA ASP A 126 -3.36 -1.50 -22.42
C ASP A 126 -2.05 -1.68 -21.63
N GLU A 127 -1.60 -0.63 -20.92
CA GLU A 127 -0.45 -0.65 -20.01
C GLU A 127 -0.87 -0.80 -18.54
N TYR A 128 -2.14 -1.11 -18.28
CA TYR A 128 -2.73 -1.29 -16.95
C TYR A 128 -2.72 -0.05 -16.06
N ARG A 129 -2.74 1.17 -16.66
CA ARG A 129 -2.86 2.45 -15.96
C ARG A 129 -4.25 3.04 -16.12
N THR A 130 -4.69 3.79 -15.13
CA THR A 130 -5.97 4.49 -15.14
C THR A 130 -6.10 5.41 -16.36
N ARG A 131 -7.15 5.24 -17.12
CA ARG A 131 -7.49 6.09 -18.25
C ARG A 131 -8.03 7.44 -17.77
N THR A 132 -7.28 8.50 -18.04
CA THR A 132 -7.64 9.87 -17.62
C THR A 132 -8.92 10.37 -18.28
N ASP A 133 -9.17 10.01 -19.56
CA ASP A 133 -10.41 10.36 -20.28
C ASP A 133 -11.64 9.69 -19.66
N ALA A 134 -11.49 8.47 -19.13
CA ALA A 134 -12.57 7.80 -18.42
C ALA A 134 -12.84 8.43 -17.05
N VAL A 135 -11.79 8.90 -16.36
CA VAL A 135 -11.96 9.65 -15.10
C VAL A 135 -12.65 10.99 -15.36
N GLU A 136 -12.22 11.76 -16.38
CA GLU A 136 -12.88 13.01 -16.79
C GLU A 136 -14.37 12.83 -17.09
N ALA A 137 -14.74 11.69 -17.68
CA ALA A 137 -16.15 11.38 -17.99
C ALA A 137 -16.95 10.90 -16.76
N ALA A 138 -16.26 10.40 -15.71
CA ALA A 138 -16.90 9.84 -14.53
C ALA A 138 -17.09 10.83 -13.37
N VAL A 139 -16.29 11.91 -13.32
CA VAL A 139 -16.40 12.93 -12.28
C VAL A 139 -17.56 13.88 -12.54
N ASP A 140 -18.21 14.32 -11.47
CA ASP A 140 -19.29 15.34 -11.49
C ASP A 140 -19.29 16.15 -10.19
N GLU A 141 -20.27 17.02 -10.01
CA GLU A 141 -20.42 17.88 -8.83
C GLU A 141 -20.65 17.11 -7.51
N ALA A 142 -21.02 15.82 -7.57
CA ALA A 142 -21.16 14.94 -6.40
C ALA A 142 -19.92 14.09 -6.13
N THR A 143 -18.87 14.20 -6.95
CA THR A 143 -17.65 13.43 -6.76
C THR A 143 -16.86 13.98 -5.56
N ALA A 144 -16.76 13.17 -4.50
CA ALA A 144 -16.00 13.55 -3.29
C ALA A 144 -14.51 13.19 -3.41
N LEU A 145 -14.18 12.08 -4.10
CA LEU A 145 -12.82 11.55 -4.17
C LEU A 145 -12.54 10.92 -5.54
N VAL A 146 -11.36 11.21 -6.07
CA VAL A 146 -10.72 10.43 -7.13
C VAL A 146 -9.55 9.67 -6.54
N VAL A 147 -9.40 8.41 -6.91
CA VAL A 147 -8.32 7.53 -6.44
C VAL A 147 -7.36 7.24 -7.59
N GLY A 148 -6.07 7.36 -7.32
CA GLY A 148 -5.00 6.85 -8.17
C GLY A 148 -4.16 5.83 -7.41
N VAL A 149 -3.63 4.84 -8.12
CA VAL A 149 -2.82 3.76 -7.53
C VAL A 149 -1.36 3.96 -7.88
N ALA A 150 -0.50 3.98 -6.87
CA ALA A 150 0.95 4.08 -7.03
C ALA A 150 1.63 2.75 -6.62
N GLY A 151 1.71 1.86 -7.58
CA GLY A 151 2.13 0.47 -7.42
C GLY A 151 0.95 -0.48 -7.32
N SER A 152 0.29 -0.75 -8.46
CA SER A 152 -0.88 -1.63 -8.51
C SER A 152 -0.53 -3.05 -8.07
N THR A 153 -1.50 -3.70 -7.39
CA THR A 153 -1.30 -5.01 -6.75
C THR A 153 -1.05 -6.13 -7.76
N GLU A 154 -1.54 -5.99 -8.99
CA GLU A 154 -1.49 -7.06 -10.00
C GLU A 154 -0.34 -6.92 -10.97
N TYR A 155 -0.03 -5.69 -11.41
CA TYR A 155 0.94 -5.44 -12.47
C TYR A 155 2.06 -4.45 -12.07
N GLY A 156 2.03 -3.90 -10.86
CA GLY A 156 3.05 -2.97 -10.38
C GLY A 156 3.08 -1.66 -11.16
N ARG A 157 1.93 -1.18 -11.64
CA ARG A 157 1.85 0.07 -12.42
C ARG A 157 1.61 1.28 -11.53
N VAL A 158 2.05 2.43 -12.01
CA VAL A 158 1.80 3.73 -11.39
C VAL A 158 0.87 4.52 -12.29
N ASP A 159 -0.27 4.93 -11.74
CA ASP A 159 -1.23 5.77 -12.43
C ASP A 159 -0.67 7.17 -12.73
N PRO A 160 -1.22 7.91 -13.70
CA PRO A 160 -0.80 9.26 -14.02
C PRO A 160 -1.26 10.27 -12.94
N ILE A 161 -0.69 10.16 -11.73
CA ILE A 161 -1.12 10.88 -10.52
C ILE A 161 -1.25 12.40 -10.72
N PRO A 162 -0.31 13.11 -11.37
CA PRO A 162 -0.47 14.55 -11.60
C PRO A 162 -1.71 14.90 -12.45
N ALA A 163 -1.99 14.08 -13.47
CA ALA A 163 -3.16 14.29 -14.33
C ALA A 163 -4.47 14.00 -13.58
N LEU A 164 -4.52 12.90 -12.81
CA LEU A 164 -5.69 12.55 -11.99
C LEU A 164 -5.96 13.61 -10.92
N THR A 165 -4.90 14.15 -10.29
CA THR A 165 -5.02 15.22 -9.29
C THR A 165 -5.64 16.47 -9.91
N ARG A 166 -5.21 16.87 -11.11
CA ARG A 166 -5.79 18.00 -11.81
C ARG A 166 -7.28 17.78 -12.11
N ILE A 167 -7.64 16.61 -12.66
CA ILE A 167 -9.03 16.26 -12.98
C ILE A 167 -9.90 16.30 -11.70
N ALA A 168 -9.42 15.71 -10.60
CA ALA A 168 -10.12 15.72 -9.32
C ALA A 168 -10.39 17.15 -8.84
N HIS A 169 -9.35 17.99 -8.81
CA HIS A 169 -9.47 19.37 -8.32
C HIS A 169 -10.31 20.27 -9.24
N ASP A 170 -10.22 20.10 -10.56
CA ASP A 170 -11.05 20.83 -11.53
C ASP A 170 -12.55 20.50 -11.35
N ALA A 171 -12.89 19.30 -10.88
CA ALA A 171 -14.23 18.87 -10.52
C ALA A 171 -14.65 19.23 -9.07
N GLY A 172 -13.75 19.83 -8.27
CA GLY A 172 -13.99 20.11 -6.85
C GLY A 172 -13.84 18.90 -5.92
N ALA A 173 -13.44 17.74 -6.46
CA ALA A 173 -13.16 16.51 -5.70
C ALA A 173 -11.78 16.55 -5.03
N ARG A 174 -11.56 15.62 -4.07
CA ARG A 174 -10.24 15.38 -3.46
C ARG A 174 -9.51 14.31 -4.26
N MET A 175 -8.16 14.32 -4.13
CA MET A 175 -7.30 13.27 -4.70
C MET A 175 -6.70 12.41 -3.61
N HIS A 176 -6.86 11.09 -3.72
CA HIS A 176 -6.20 10.09 -2.88
C HIS A 176 -5.25 9.22 -3.69
N VAL A 177 -4.06 8.97 -3.14
CA VAL A 177 -3.09 8.03 -3.73
C VAL A 177 -2.98 6.79 -2.85
N ASP A 178 -3.31 5.63 -3.40
CA ASP A 178 -3.02 4.34 -2.78
C ASP A 178 -1.61 3.88 -3.19
N ALA A 179 -0.62 4.19 -2.33
CA ALA A 179 0.77 3.76 -2.44
C ALA A 179 1.11 2.68 -1.39
N ALA A 180 0.11 1.92 -0.93
CA ALA A 180 0.26 0.96 0.16
C ALA A 180 1.44 0.01 -0.04
N TRP A 181 1.65 -0.49 -1.27
CA TRP A 181 2.81 -1.33 -1.58
C TRP A 181 3.96 -0.53 -2.19
N GLY A 182 3.67 0.34 -3.16
CA GLY A 182 4.69 1.07 -3.93
C GLY A 182 5.47 2.10 -3.12
N GLY A 183 4.89 2.65 -2.04
CA GLY A 183 5.42 3.81 -1.33
C GLY A 183 6.84 3.67 -0.75
N PHE A 184 7.36 2.46 -0.55
CA PHE A 184 8.75 2.21 -0.14
C PHE A 184 9.68 1.77 -1.28
N VAL A 185 9.15 1.65 -2.51
CA VAL A 185 9.92 1.35 -3.74
C VAL A 185 10.06 2.59 -4.61
N LEU A 186 8.94 3.30 -4.81
CA LEU A 186 8.80 4.45 -5.69
C LEU A 186 9.74 5.64 -5.40
N PRO A 187 10.20 5.92 -4.16
CA PRO A 187 11.18 6.97 -3.88
C PRO A 187 12.53 6.77 -4.59
N PHE A 188 12.76 5.62 -5.22
CA PHE A 188 13.97 5.23 -5.92
C PHE A 188 13.76 5.05 -7.43
N THR A 189 12.64 5.52 -7.96
CA THR A 189 12.26 5.52 -9.38
C THR A 189 12.04 6.95 -9.87
N ASP A 190 11.80 7.10 -11.17
CA ASP A 190 11.47 8.40 -11.79
C ASP A 190 9.94 8.62 -11.90
N ALA A 191 9.12 7.82 -11.22
CA ALA A 191 7.67 7.94 -11.29
C ALA A 191 7.16 9.14 -10.47
N ASP A 192 6.18 9.86 -11.04
CA ASP A 192 5.46 10.95 -10.38
C ASP A 192 4.26 10.37 -9.59
N TRP A 193 4.36 10.28 -8.26
CA TRP A 193 3.35 9.59 -7.45
C TRP A 193 3.03 10.25 -6.11
N SER A 194 3.88 11.17 -5.64
CA SER A 194 3.97 11.60 -4.25
C SER A 194 3.39 13.01 -4.02
N PHE A 195 3.41 13.44 -2.77
CA PHE A 195 3.08 14.83 -2.42
C PHE A 195 4.02 15.87 -3.06
N ALA A 196 5.24 15.48 -3.46
CA ALA A 196 6.17 16.38 -4.14
C ALA A 196 5.79 16.58 -5.61
N ASP A 197 5.17 15.58 -6.25
CA ASP A 197 4.90 15.56 -7.68
C ASP A 197 3.55 16.19 -8.02
N ALA A 198 2.59 16.12 -7.09
CA ALA A 198 1.25 16.68 -7.27
C ALA A 198 0.66 17.14 -5.92
N PRO A 199 -0.32 18.08 -5.92
CA PRO A 199 -1.01 18.51 -4.71
C PRO A 199 -2.06 17.48 -4.24
N VAL A 200 -1.64 16.23 -4.04
CA VAL A 200 -2.47 15.13 -3.52
C VAL A 200 -3.02 15.48 -2.15
N ASP A 201 -4.29 15.19 -1.86
CA ASP A 201 -4.93 15.53 -0.57
C ASP A 201 -4.61 14.50 0.51
N THR A 202 -4.66 13.21 0.18
CA THR A 202 -4.35 12.11 1.12
C THR A 202 -3.59 10.99 0.43
N LEU A 203 -2.79 10.24 1.22
CA LEU A 203 -1.97 9.15 0.71
C LEU A 203 -1.93 7.99 1.69
N THR A 204 -2.08 6.78 1.17
CA THR A 204 -1.90 5.51 1.90
C THR A 204 -0.51 4.93 1.63
N ILE A 205 0.20 4.51 2.69
CA ILE A 205 1.49 3.81 2.62
C ILE A 205 1.60 2.77 3.73
N ASP A 206 2.06 1.54 3.42
CA ASP A 206 2.09 0.45 4.41
C ASP A 206 3.52 0.06 4.81
N PRO A 207 4.02 0.53 5.98
CA PRO A 207 5.29 0.08 6.54
C PRO A 207 5.41 -1.43 6.68
N HIS A 208 4.32 -2.16 6.96
CA HIS A 208 4.34 -3.62 7.11
C HIS A 208 4.46 -4.39 5.79
N LYS A 209 4.47 -3.70 4.65
CA LYS A 209 4.77 -4.28 3.33
C LYS A 209 6.25 -4.15 3.01
N PHE A 210 6.61 -3.45 1.97
CA PHE A 210 8.03 -3.27 1.60
C PHE A 210 8.84 -2.53 2.68
N GLY A 211 8.19 -1.75 3.54
CA GLY A 211 8.81 -1.04 4.66
C GLY A 211 9.34 -1.92 5.80
N GLN A 212 9.12 -3.25 5.76
CA GLN A 212 9.68 -4.23 6.70
C GLN A 212 9.34 -3.98 8.18
N ALA A 213 8.21 -3.32 8.46
CA ALA A 213 7.65 -3.27 9.80
C ALA A 213 6.80 -4.52 10.11
N PRO A 214 6.57 -4.86 11.37
CA PRO A 214 5.65 -5.94 11.73
C PRO A 214 4.19 -5.56 11.42
N VAL A 215 3.38 -6.55 11.05
CA VAL A 215 1.93 -6.41 10.92
C VAL A 215 1.30 -6.32 12.32
N PRO A 216 0.34 -5.39 12.57
CA PRO A 216 -0.23 -4.41 11.65
C PRO A 216 0.50 -3.03 11.72
N ALA A 217 0.84 -2.46 10.60
CA ALA A 217 1.39 -1.10 10.48
C ALA A 217 1.15 -0.54 9.08
N GLY A 218 0.08 0.22 8.91
CA GLY A 218 -0.20 1.04 7.74
C GLY A 218 0.02 2.52 8.06
N GLY A 219 -0.20 3.39 7.09
CA GLY A 219 -0.16 4.84 7.27
C GLY A 219 -1.20 5.55 6.42
N LEU A 220 -1.92 6.48 7.02
CA LEU A 220 -2.69 7.49 6.32
C LEU A 220 -2.01 8.83 6.54
N LEU A 221 -1.63 9.48 5.46
CA LEU A 221 -1.08 10.83 5.47
C LEU A 221 -2.05 11.79 4.77
N ALA A 222 -2.08 13.02 5.24
CA ALA A 222 -2.84 14.10 4.65
C ALA A 222 -1.96 15.33 4.41
N ARG A 223 -2.21 16.05 3.33
CA ARG A 223 -1.53 17.30 3.01
C ARG A 223 -1.84 18.40 4.01
N ASP A 224 -3.06 18.41 4.57
CA ASP A 224 -3.52 19.39 5.54
C ASP A 224 -4.31 18.74 6.69
N ALA A 225 -4.43 19.46 7.81
CA ALA A 225 -5.13 18.98 9.00
C ALA A 225 -6.64 18.79 8.78
N ALA A 226 -7.26 19.52 7.87
CA ALA A 226 -8.69 19.46 7.63
C ALA A 226 -9.17 18.06 7.19
N ALA A 227 -8.29 17.26 6.59
CA ALA A 227 -8.62 15.88 6.22
C ALA A 227 -8.86 15.00 7.47
N LEU A 228 -8.06 15.15 8.53
CA LEU A 228 -8.23 14.39 9.76
C LEU A 228 -9.27 15.04 10.68
N ASP A 229 -9.37 16.37 10.69
CA ASP A 229 -10.41 17.08 11.46
C ASP A 229 -11.82 16.63 11.05
N ALA A 230 -12.03 16.36 9.75
CA ALA A 230 -13.28 15.83 9.22
C ALA A 230 -13.62 14.41 9.72
N LEU A 231 -12.66 13.69 10.28
CA LEU A 231 -12.82 12.36 10.85
C LEU A 231 -13.07 12.38 12.36
N ALA A 232 -12.83 13.51 13.01
CA ALA A 232 -12.84 13.64 14.45
C ALA A 232 -14.23 13.33 15.05
N VAL A 233 -14.22 12.54 16.12
CA VAL A 233 -15.41 12.19 16.92
C VAL A 233 -15.10 12.49 18.39
N ASP A 234 -16.07 13.08 19.11
CA ASP A 234 -15.92 13.41 20.51
C ASP A 234 -15.68 12.16 21.38
N THR A 235 -14.72 12.28 22.30
CA THR A 235 -14.35 11.21 23.24
C THR A 235 -14.56 11.68 24.70
N PRO A 236 -15.77 11.54 25.24
CA PRO A 236 -16.14 12.20 26.52
C PRO A 236 -15.42 11.67 27.76
N TYR A 237 -14.76 10.50 27.66
CA TYR A 237 -14.06 9.84 28.77
C TYR A 237 -12.53 9.83 28.64
N LEU A 238 -11.98 10.30 27.51
CA LEU A 238 -10.53 10.47 27.34
C LEU A 238 -10.13 11.92 27.63
N GLU A 239 -8.88 12.14 28.04
CA GLU A 239 -8.33 13.49 28.18
C GLU A 239 -8.23 14.20 26.82
N THR A 240 -7.89 13.47 25.77
CA THR A 240 -8.03 13.93 24.39
C THR A 240 -9.51 13.92 24.01
N ARG A 241 -10.10 15.10 23.86
CA ARG A 241 -11.56 15.25 23.68
C ARG A 241 -12.11 14.84 22.33
N SER A 242 -11.25 14.51 21.37
CA SER A 242 -11.64 14.01 20.06
C SER A 242 -10.63 13.00 19.50
N GLN A 243 -11.10 12.11 18.64
CA GLN A 243 -10.29 11.09 18.01
C GLN A 243 -10.69 10.95 16.52
N ALA A 244 -9.71 11.04 15.61
CA ALA A 244 -9.91 10.92 14.16
C ALA A 244 -9.72 9.48 13.66
N THR A 245 -9.05 8.62 14.42
CA THR A 245 -8.70 7.25 14.01
C THR A 245 -9.95 6.35 13.94
N LEU A 246 -9.96 5.35 13.05
CA LEU A 246 -11.10 4.46 12.88
C LEU A 246 -11.35 3.61 14.14
N THR A 247 -10.27 3.14 14.76
CA THR A 247 -10.34 2.33 15.98
C THR A 247 -9.73 3.09 17.16
N GLY A 248 -10.34 2.99 18.33
CA GLY A 248 -9.86 3.65 19.53
C GLY A 248 -8.59 3.03 20.07
N THR A 249 -8.54 1.69 20.16
CA THR A 249 -7.35 0.94 20.57
C THR A 249 -6.57 0.51 19.34
N ARG A 250 -5.28 0.86 19.28
CA ARG A 250 -4.40 0.56 18.15
C ARG A 250 -3.09 -0.08 18.62
N SER A 251 -2.36 -0.70 17.70
CA SER A 251 -1.12 -1.42 18.00
C SER A 251 0.06 -0.48 18.20
N GLY A 252 0.51 -0.31 19.45
CA GLY A 252 1.77 0.38 19.72
C GLY A 252 2.98 -0.38 19.18
N ALA A 253 2.92 -1.70 19.13
CA ALA A 253 3.95 -2.53 18.51
C ALA A 253 4.13 -2.21 17.02
N GLY A 254 3.02 -2.01 16.28
CA GLY A 254 3.06 -1.61 14.87
C GLY A 254 3.72 -0.25 14.67
N VAL A 255 3.35 0.74 15.50
CA VAL A 255 3.95 2.09 15.48
C VAL A 255 5.45 2.04 15.74
N ALA A 256 5.86 1.40 16.85
CA ALA A 256 7.27 1.32 17.23
C ALA A 256 8.11 0.55 16.19
N GLY A 257 7.56 -0.55 15.67
CA GLY A 257 8.20 -1.31 14.60
C GLY A 257 8.36 -0.52 13.31
N ALA A 258 7.35 0.28 12.93
CA ALA A 258 7.42 1.14 11.74
C ALA A 258 8.53 2.20 11.88
N VAL A 259 8.60 2.90 13.03
CA VAL A 259 9.67 3.86 13.30
C VAL A 259 11.04 3.19 13.21
N ALA A 260 11.23 2.07 13.92
CA ALA A 260 12.52 1.39 13.97
C ALA A 260 12.96 0.85 12.60
N ALA A 261 12.04 0.33 11.76
CA ALA A 261 12.35 -0.09 10.40
C ALA A 261 12.80 1.11 9.56
N MET A 262 12.04 2.21 9.58
CA MET A 262 12.34 3.39 8.79
C MET A 262 13.66 4.04 9.23
N GLU A 263 13.93 4.17 10.52
CA GLU A 263 15.19 4.73 11.01
C GLU A 263 16.41 3.83 10.68
N ALA A 264 16.22 2.52 10.66
CA ALA A 264 17.29 1.59 10.28
C ALA A 264 17.58 1.54 8.78
N LEU A 265 16.56 1.75 7.94
CA LEU A 265 16.65 1.48 6.49
C LEU A 265 16.59 2.74 5.62
N TRP A 266 16.01 3.85 6.10
CA TRP A 266 15.93 5.07 5.32
C TRP A 266 17.28 5.78 5.25
N ARG A 267 17.79 6.15 4.08
CA ARG A 267 17.30 6.00 2.73
C ARG A 267 17.95 4.79 2.04
N GLU A 268 19.24 4.51 2.33
CA GLU A 268 20.09 3.60 1.57
C GLU A 268 19.64 2.12 1.70
N GLY A 269 19.23 1.67 2.88
CA GLY A 269 18.76 0.30 3.06
C GLY A 269 17.52 -0.03 2.22
N TYR A 270 16.57 0.91 2.09
CA TYR A 270 15.43 0.74 1.19
C TYR A 270 15.82 0.81 -0.27
N ARG A 271 16.76 1.68 -0.66
CA ARG A 271 17.32 1.72 -2.01
C ARG A 271 17.92 0.37 -2.39
N GLU A 272 18.82 -0.16 -1.57
CA GLU A 272 19.42 -1.46 -1.81
C GLU A 272 18.39 -2.60 -1.89
N ALA A 273 17.34 -2.56 -1.06
CA ALA A 273 16.26 -3.54 -1.12
C ALA A 273 15.44 -3.42 -2.41
N ALA A 274 15.11 -2.19 -2.83
CA ALA A 274 14.39 -1.90 -4.08
C ALA A 274 15.20 -2.34 -5.30
N ASP A 275 16.49 -2.00 -5.37
CA ASP A 275 17.38 -2.38 -6.46
C ASP A 275 17.51 -3.89 -6.58
N ARG A 276 17.66 -4.62 -5.46
CA ARG A 276 17.68 -6.10 -5.46
C ARG A 276 16.35 -6.68 -5.92
N ALA A 277 15.24 -6.11 -5.47
CA ALA A 277 13.90 -6.59 -5.83
C ALA A 277 13.62 -6.35 -7.31
N ALA A 278 13.98 -5.20 -7.86
CA ALA A 278 13.87 -4.87 -9.28
C ALA A 278 14.72 -5.83 -10.13
N ALA A 279 16.00 -5.99 -9.80
CA ALA A 279 16.88 -6.94 -10.49
C ALA A 279 16.37 -8.40 -10.42
N ASN A 280 15.68 -8.78 -9.35
CA ASN A 280 15.04 -10.08 -9.22
C ASN A 280 13.82 -10.21 -10.14
N ALA A 281 12.99 -9.17 -10.25
CA ALA A 281 11.83 -9.16 -11.14
C ALA A 281 12.26 -9.21 -12.61
N GLU A 282 13.20 -8.38 -13.01
CA GLU A 282 13.78 -8.38 -14.37
C GLU A 282 14.33 -9.76 -14.75
N TRP A 283 15.11 -10.35 -13.85
CA TRP A 283 15.66 -11.68 -14.10
C TRP A 283 14.58 -12.75 -14.25
N LEU A 284 13.56 -12.73 -13.40
CA LEU A 284 12.46 -13.70 -13.46
C LEU A 284 11.65 -13.49 -14.74
N ALA A 285 11.35 -12.26 -15.10
CA ALA A 285 10.66 -11.92 -16.35
C ALA A 285 11.41 -12.48 -17.57
N ALA A 286 12.72 -12.20 -17.69
CA ALA A 286 13.55 -12.73 -18.75
C ALA A 286 13.60 -14.28 -18.76
N ALA A 287 13.73 -14.91 -17.59
CA ALA A 287 13.77 -16.36 -17.47
C ALA A 287 12.45 -17.04 -17.88
N LEU A 288 11.30 -16.38 -17.65
CA LEU A 288 9.99 -16.86 -18.09
C LEU A 288 9.78 -16.63 -19.60
N ASP A 289 10.17 -15.47 -20.12
CA ASP A 289 10.12 -15.16 -21.56
C ASP A 289 10.97 -16.13 -22.40
N GLU A 290 12.20 -16.43 -21.96
CA GLU A 290 13.07 -17.46 -22.59
C GLU A 290 12.41 -18.85 -22.67
N ARG A 291 11.42 -19.12 -21.84
CA ARG A 291 10.61 -20.36 -21.82
C ARG A 291 9.35 -20.27 -22.66
N GLY A 292 9.12 -19.11 -23.28
CA GLY A 292 7.99 -18.87 -24.18
C GLY A 292 6.69 -18.54 -23.45
N TYR A 293 6.75 -18.09 -22.18
CA TYR A 293 5.59 -17.48 -21.55
C TYR A 293 5.46 -16.02 -21.99
N ASP A 294 4.22 -15.57 -22.18
CA ASP A 294 3.94 -14.15 -22.38
C ASP A 294 4.08 -13.43 -21.03
N VAL A 295 4.97 -12.46 -20.94
CA VAL A 295 5.34 -11.77 -19.70
C VAL A 295 5.05 -10.28 -19.84
N VAL A 296 4.32 -9.74 -18.87
CA VAL A 296 4.12 -8.27 -18.76
C VAL A 296 5.44 -7.65 -18.27
N ASP A 297 5.99 -6.71 -19.03
CA ASP A 297 7.26 -6.05 -18.68
C ASP A 297 7.18 -5.37 -17.30
N PRO A 298 8.02 -5.75 -16.31
CA PRO A 298 7.93 -5.24 -14.97
C PRO A 298 8.47 -3.80 -14.84
N GLU A 299 7.65 -2.89 -14.33
CA GLU A 299 8.08 -1.53 -13.95
C GLU A 299 8.49 -1.45 -12.47
N LEU A 300 7.77 -2.13 -11.62
CA LEU A 300 8.08 -2.32 -10.21
C LEU A 300 8.41 -3.78 -9.94
N PRO A 301 8.91 -4.13 -8.75
CA PRO A 301 9.35 -5.50 -8.43
C PRO A 301 8.20 -6.53 -8.37
N LEU A 302 7.45 -6.66 -9.47
CA LEU A 302 6.33 -7.59 -9.64
C LEU A 302 6.35 -8.15 -11.07
N VAL A 303 6.22 -9.47 -11.19
CA VAL A 303 6.16 -10.17 -12.48
C VAL A 303 4.80 -10.80 -12.65
N ALA A 304 4.15 -10.52 -13.78
CA ALA A 304 2.94 -11.18 -14.24
C ALA A 304 3.25 -11.95 -15.54
N ALA A 305 2.93 -13.24 -15.60
CA ALA A 305 3.25 -14.09 -16.75
C ALA A 305 2.13 -15.09 -17.03
N ALA A 306 1.82 -15.32 -18.31
CA ALA A 306 0.77 -16.23 -18.77
C ALA A 306 1.21 -17.71 -18.61
N VAL A 307 1.25 -18.19 -17.37
CA VAL A 307 1.56 -19.58 -17.05
C VAL A 307 0.27 -20.41 -17.09
N PRO A 308 0.21 -21.52 -17.86
CA PRO A 308 -0.95 -22.40 -17.96
C PRO A 308 -1.43 -22.91 -16.59
N GLU A 309 -2.75 -23.10 -16.46
CA GLU A 309 -3.35 -23.55 -15.18
C GLU A 309 -2.74 -24.85 -14.63
N PRO A 310 -2.49 -25.91 -15.43
CA PRO A 310 -1.88 -27.12 -14.90
C PRO A 310 -0.47 -26.91 -14.32
N GLU A 311 0.33 -26.02 -14.93
CA GLU A 311 1.68 -25.68 -14.45
C GLU A 311 1.61 -24.84 -13.16
N PHE A 312 0.67 -23.91 -13.11
CA PHE A 312 0.41 -23.12 -11.91
C PHE A 312 -0.04 -23.98 -10.71
N ASP A 313 -0.96 -24.93 -10.93
CA ASP A 313 -1.43 -25.84 -9.89
C ASP A 313 -0.31 -26.76 -9.41
N ALA A 314 0.51 -27.27 -10.31
CA ALA A 314 1.67 -28.08 -9.96
C ALA A 314 2.71 -27.30 -9.14
N LEU A 315 2.92 -26.00 -9.41
CA LEU A 315 3.76 -25.13 -8.56
C LEU A 315 3.19 -25.04 -7.13
N ARG A 316 1.87 -24.91 -6.99
CA ARG A 316 1.22 -24.86 -5.68
C ARG A 316 1.35 -26.20 -4.95
N GLU A 317 1.19 -27.31 -5.63
CA GLU A 317 1.40 -28.66 -5.10
C GLU A 317 2.86 -28.88 -4.67
N ALA A 318 3.83 -28.30 -5.40
CA ALA A 318 5.23 -28.28 -4.99
C ALA A 318 5.51 -27.34 -3.77
N GLY A 319 4.47 -26.70 -3.24
CA GLY A 319 4.54 -25.90 -2.02
C GLY A 319 4.81 -24.40 -2.24
N TRP A 320 4.86 -23.91 -3.49
CA TRP A 320 4.98 -22.49 -3.77
C TRP A 320 3.70 -21.75 -3.39
N LYS A 321 3.84 -20.62 -2.70
CA LYS A 321 2.76 -19.69 -2.40
C LYS A 321 2.77 -18.60 -3.45
N VAL A 322 2.13 -18.87 -4.58
CA VAL A 322 1.93 -17.99 -5.73
C VAL A 322 0.46 -17.63 -5.87
N SER A 323 0.16 -16.56 -6.59
CA SER A 323 -1.21 -16.11 -6.90
C SER A 323 -1.36 -15.84 -8.40
N ARG A 324 -2.59 -15.58 -8.81
CA ARG A 324 -2.92 -15.09 -10.14
C ARG A 324 -3.39 -13.65 -10.08
N THR A 325 -3.22 -12.93 -11.18
CA THR A 325 -3.95 -11.69 -11.46
C THR A 325 -5.42 -11.98 -11.75
N ALA A 326 -6.27 -10.98 -11.82
CA ALA A 326 -7.66 -11.13 -12.23
C ALA A 326 -7.79 -11.69 -13.67
N SER A 327 -6.85 -11.35 -14.54
CA SER A 327 -6.80 -11.85 -15.94
C SER A 327 -6.19 -13.26 -16.05
N GLY A 328 -5.63 -13.81 -14.98
CA GLY A 328 -5.19 -15.20 -14.89
C GLY A 328 -3.68 -15.45 -15.00
N GLU A 329 -2.83 -14.43 -15.12
CA GLU A 329 -1.38 -14.58 -15.15
C GLU A 329 -0.84 -15.02 -13.78
N LEU A 330 0.20 -15.85 -13.77
CA LEU A 330 1.02 -16.08 -12.59
C LEU A 330 1.57 -14.74 -12.09
N ARG A 331 1.33 -14.41 -10.83
CA ARG A 331 1.81 -13.20 -10.19
C ARG A 331 2.86 -13.52 -9.13
N VAL A 332 4.05 -12.94 -9.28
CA VAL A 332 5.18 -13.04 -8.33
C VAL A 332 5.58 -11.64 -7.88
N VAL A 333 5.55 -11.40 -6.57
CA VAL A 333 5.98 -10.13 -5.97
C VAL A 333 7.38 -10.29 -5.37
N CYS A 334 8.36 -9.57 -5.91
CA CYS A 334 9.74 -9.61 -5.45
C CYS A 334 9.93 -8.72 -4.21
N MET A 335 9.49 -9.21 -3.05
CA MET A 335 9.63 -8.55 -1.76
C MET A 335 11.06 -8.72 -1.18
N PRO A 336 11.46 -7.97 -0.13
CA PRO A 336 12.80 -8.05 0.47
C PRO A 336 13.26 -9.46 0.86
N HIS A 337 12.32 -10.37 1.22
CA HIS A 337 12.62 -11.77 1.53
C HIS A 337 12.84 -12.67 0.30
N VAL A 338 12.44 -12.23 -0.89
CA VAL A 338 12.56 -13.03 -2.12
C VAL A 338 13.99 -13.00 -2.64
N THR A 339 14.64 -14.17 -2.56
CA THR A 339 16.03 -14.31 -3.00
C THR A 339 16.11 -14.78 -4.45
N ARG A 340 17.21 -14.45 -5.14
CA ARG A 340 17.52 -14.97 -6.47
C ARG A 340 17.57 -16.51 -6.50
N GLU A 341 17.99 -17.12 -5.40
CA GLU A 341 18.01 -18.58 -5.24
C GLU A 341 16.60 -19.18 -5.21
N ALA A 342 15.66 -18.55 -4.50
CA ALA A 342 14.26 -18.97 -4.50
C ALA A 342 13.65 -18.89 -5.91
N LEU A 343 13.91 -17.81 -6.64
CA LEU A 343 13.44 -17.66 -8.02
C LEU A 343 14.05 -18.69 -8.99
N ARG A 344 15.34 -19.02 -8.85
CA ARG A 344 15.97 -20.08 -9.63
C ARG A 344 15.33 -21.44 -9.37
N ARG A 345 14.97 -21.72 -8.12
CA ARG A 345 14.25 -22.95 -7.76
C ARG A 345 12.85 -22.98 -8.35
N LEU A 346 12.11 -21.86 -8.32
CA LEU A 346 10.80 -21.75 -8.96
C LEU A 346 10.88 -22.09 -10.46
N VAL A 347 11.85 -21.50 -11.16
CA VAL A 347 12.04 -21.72 -12.61
C VAL A 347 12.47 -23.17 -12.89
N ALA A 348 13.32 -23.77 -12.05
CA ALA A 348 13.71 -25.17 -12.19
C ALA A 348 12.52 -26.13 -11.97
N ASP A 349 11.64 -25.82 -11.02
CA ASP A 349 10.42 -26.60 -10.78
C ASP A 349 9.46 -26.48 -11.99
N LEU A 350 9.32 -25.30 -12.59
CA LEU A 350 8.57 -25.12 -13.86
C LEU A 350 9.15 -25.97 -14.99
N ASP A 351 10.48 -26.00 -15.15
CA ASP A 351 11.14 -26.82 -16.15
C ASP A 351 10.90 -28.33 -15.95
N GLN A 352 10.74 -28.79 -14.71
CA GLN A 352 10.42 -30.17 -14.38
C GLN A 352 8.95 -30.51 -14.65
N ILE A 353 8.04 -29.59 -14.32
CA ILE A 353 6.59 -29.73 -14.54
C ILE A 353 6.27 -29.87 -16.05
N ARG A 354 7.01 -29.18 -16.91
CA ARG A 354 6.82 -29.20 -18.38
C ARG A 354 7.36 -30.45 -19.07
N ARG A 355 8.13 -31.31 -18.42
CA ARG A 355 8.69 -32.56 -18.98
C ARG A 355 7.75 -33.73 -18.85
#